data_7dafa95bdc618a0fa4724ae90a0cb1be
#
_entry.id   7dafa95bdc618a0fa4724ae90a0cb1be
#
_cell.length_a   1.000
_cell.length_b   1.000
_cell.length_c   1.000
_cell.angle_alpha   90.00
_cell.angle_beta   90.00
_cell.angle_gamma   90.00
#
_symmetry.space_group_name_H-M   'P 1'
#
loop_
_entity.id
_entity.type
_entity.pdbx_description
1 polymer ?
#
loop_
_entity_poly.entity_id
_entity_poly.type
_entity_poly.pdbx_seq_one_letter_code
_entity_poly.pdbx_strand_id
1 'polypeptide(L)'
;MNYEQARAYAVNVSRSGSILGLDSIENLMHELGDIQEQLKIIHIAGTNGKGSTGAYLERVLIEAGYRVGRYISPAVFDPMEVWRINLQSMSHEEYADIMEQVKCACDRMVEKGMEHPTIFEVETAMAFLYFYQKKCDYLHVHAMEQNVQLGRALAKG
;
A
#
# COMPACT_ATOMS: atom_id res chain seq x y z
N MET A 1 4.42 18.62 -2.95
CA MET A 1 4.94 17.77 -4.07
C MET A 1 3.87 17.63 -5.13
N ASN A 2 4.21 17.76 -6.40
CA ASN A 2 3.28 17.45 -7.48
C ASN A 2 3.46 16.00 -7.96
N TYR A 3 2.57 15.53 -8.85
CA TYR A 3 2.59 14.16 -9.35
C TYR A 3 3.92 13.76 -10.00
N GLU A 4 4.49 14.61 -10.84
CA GLU A 4 5.78 14.34 -11.51
C GLU A 4 6.93 14.20 -10.50
N GLN A 5 6.95 15.03 -9.48
CA GLN A 5 7.92 14.95 -8.40
C GLN A 5 7.76 13.66 -7.58
N ALA A 6 6.51 13.28 -7.30
CA ALA A 6 6.19 12.05 -6.58
C ALA A 6 6.62 10.80 -7.39
N ARG A 7 6.37 10.79 -8.69
CA ARG A 7 6.82 9.72 -9.59
C ARG A 7 8.34 9.65 -9.69
N ALA A 8 9.01 10.80 -9.80
CA ALA A 8 10.47 10.85 -9.82
C ALA A 8 11.08 10.30 -8.53
N TYR A 9 10.50 10.63 -7.38
CA TYR A 9 10.91 10.07 -6.10
C TYR A 9 10.75 8.54 -6.07
N ALA A 10 9.59 8.00 -6.49
CA ALA A 10 9.37 6.56 -6.57
C ALA A 10 10.41 5.86 -7.45
N VAL A 11 10.73 6.42 -8.62
CA VAL A 11 11.76 5.89 -9.51
C VAL A 11 13.15 5.90 -8.86
N ASN A 12 13.49 6.96 -8.14
CA ASN A 12 14.77 7.03 -7.44
C ASN A 12 14.87 5.97 -6.33
N VAL A 13 13.82 5.80 -5.54
CA VAL A 13 13.75 4.76 -4.51
C VAL A 13 13.89 3.36 -5.13
N SER A 14 13.24 3.11 -6.27
CA SER A 14 13.28 1.81 -6.94
C SER A 14 14.69 1.39 -7.38
N ARG A 15 15.60 2.36 -7.60
CA ARG A 15 16.99 2.11 -8.00
C ARG A 15 17.90 1.75 -6.83
N SER A 16 17.48 1.99 -5.61
CA SER A 16 18.31 1.81 -4.41
C SER A 16 18.38 0.34 -3.94
N GLY A 17 17.77 -0.58 -4.67
CA GLY A 17 17.77 -2.01 -4.34
C GLY A 17 16.73 -2.42 -3.31
N SER A 18 16.66 -3.72 -3.03
CA SER A 18 15.75 -4.26 -2.03
C SER A 18 16.54 -4.96 -0.91
N ILE A 19 16.20 -4.63 0.32
CA ILE A 19 16.64 -5.36 1.51
C ILE A 19 15.45 -6.20 1.97
N LEU A 20 15.66 -7.50 2.10
CA LEU A 20 14.64 -8.41 2.57
C LEU A 20 14.52 -8.33 4.09
N GLY A 21 13.34 -7.98 4.59
CA GLY A 21 13.05 -7.96 6.02
C GLY A 21 11.70 -7.28 6.32
N LEU A 22 11.17 -7.54 7.50
CA LEU A 22 9.91 -6.92 7.95
C LEU A 22 10.14 -5.64 8.77
N ASP A 23 11.34 -5.46 9.30
CA ASP A 23 11.65 -4.37 10.22
C ASP A 23 11.47 -2.99 9.57
N SER A 24 11.83 -2.87 8.30
CA SER A 24 11.75 -1.61 7.56
C SER A 24 10.30 -1.13 7.37
N ILE A 25 9.39 -2.03 6.98
CA ILE A 25 7.98 -1.67 6.84
C ILE A 25 7.32 -1.41 8.20
N GLU A 26 7.66 -2.17 9.22
CA GLU A 26 7.16 -1.93 10.58
C GLU A 26 7.61 -0.56 11.10
N ASN A 27 8.86 -0.20 10.91
CA ASN A 27 9.40 1.10 11.27
C ASN A 27 8.73 2.24 10.49
N LEU A 28 8.51 2.06 9.18
CA LEU A 28 7.81 3.04 8.36
C LEU A 28 6.36 3.23 8.83
N MET A 29 5.65 2.15 9.10
CA MET A 29 4.28 2.24 9.62
C MET A 29 4.22 2.87 11.00
N HIS A 30 5.22 2.62 11.85
CA HIS A 30 5.35 3.29 13.15
C HIS A 30 5.52 4.81 13.00
N GLU A 31 6.32 5.27 12.05
CA GLU A 31 6.46 6.70 11.72
C GLU A 31 5.16 7.32 11.19
N LEU A 32 4.27 6.52 10.64
CA LEU A 32 2.94 6.92 10.17
C LEU A 32 1.83 6.76 11.24
N GLY A 33 2.18 6.34 12.46
CA GLY A 33 1.25 6.23 13.59
C GLY A 33 0.54 4.88 13.72
N ASP A 34 1.12 3.82 13.16
CA ASP A 34 0.59 2.44 13.22
C ASP A 34 -0.87 2.30 12.77
N ILE A 35 -1.24 3.10 11.77
CA ILE A 35 -2.61 3.20 11.25
C ILE A 35 -3.17 1.88 10.71
N GLN A 36 -2.30 0.95 10.28
CA GLN A 36 -2.69 -0.37 9.80
C GLN A 36 -3.45 -1.19 10.86
N GLU A 37 -3.24 -0.93 12.13
CA GLU A 37 -3.94 -1.60 13.23
C GLU A 37 -5.44 -1.27 13.28
N GLN A 38 -5.84 -0.16 12.66
CA GLN A 38 -7.23 0.29 12.58
C GLN A 38 -7.92 -0.17 11.30
N LEU A 39 -7.21 -0.83 10.39
CA LEU A 39 -7.73 -1.29 9.11
C LEU A 39 -8.17 -2.77 9.18
N LYS A 40 -9.30 -3.07 8.56
CA LYS A 40 -9.76 -4.45 8.35
C LYS A 40 -9.21 -4.97 7.03
N ILE A 41 -8.16 -5.77 7.10
CA ILE A 41 -7.43 -6.24 5.93
C ILE A 41 -7.86 -7.67 5.60
N ILE A 42 -8.28 -7.87 4.35
CA ILE A 42 -8.55 -9.18 3.77
C ILE A 42 -7.41 -9.51 2.82
N HIS A 43 -6.60 -10.48 3.22
CA HIS A 43 -5.44 -10.90 2.46
C HIS A 43 -5.77 -12.14 1.64
N ILE A 44 -5.63 -12.05 0.32
CA ILE A 44 -5.83 -13.17 -0.61
C ILE A 44 -4.47 -13.65 -1.09
N ALA A 45 -4.16 -14.88 -0.77
CA ALA A 45 -2.94 -15.56 -1.20
C ALA A 45 -3.29 -16.86 -1.92
N GLY A 46 -2.43 -17.30 -2.84
CA GLY A 46 -2.59 -18.53 -3.58
C GLY A 46 -1.93 -18.48 -4.94
N THR A 47 -1.86 -19.60 -5.63
CA THR A 47 -1.23 -19.73 -6.95
C THR A 47 -2.19 -19.41 -8.10
N ASN A 48 -3.47 -19.77 -7.96
CA ASN A 48 -4.50 -19.59 -8.99
C ASN A 48 -5.78 -18.98 -8.41
N GLY A 49 -6.52 -18.23 -9.22
CA GLY A 49 -7.83 -17.70 -8.87
C GLY A 49 -7.85 -16.51 -7.90
N LYS A 50 -6.71 -15.98 -7.52
CA LYS A 50 -6.62 -14.82 -6.62
C LYS A 50 -7.38 -13.60 -7.16
N GLY A 51 -7.14 -13.27 -8.43
CA GLY A 51 -7.77 -12.14 -9.10
C GLY A 51 -9.30 -12.28 -9.15
N SER A 52 -9.79 -13.45 -9.52
CA SER A 52 -11.23 -13.73 -9.60
C SER A 52 -11.89 -13.70 -8.22
N THR A 53 -11.31 -14.37 -7.24
CA THR A 53 -11.83 -14.38 -5.86
C THR A 53 -11.86 -12.98 -5.26
N GLY A 54 -10.80 -12.21 -5.45
CA GLY A 54 -10.72 -10.84 -4.98
C GLY A 54 -11.74 -9.92 -5.64
N ALA A 55 -11.95 -10.04 -6.95
CA ALA A 55 -12.94 -9.26 -7.69
C ALA A 55 -14.37 -9.55 -7.21
N TYR A 56 -14.70 -10.81 -6.95
CA TYR A 56 -16.00 -11.19 -6.39
C TYR A 56 -16.20 -10.64 -4.98
N LEU A 57 -15.21 -10.80 -4.11
CA LEU A 57 -15.25 -10.30 -2.74
C LEU A 57 -15.45 -8.78 -2.71
N GLU A 58 -14.65 -8.06 -3.48
CA GLU A 58 -14.74 -6.61 -3.60
C GLU A 58 -16.13 -6.18 -4.03
N ARG A 59 -16.69 -6.83 -5.06
CA ARG A 59 -18.02 -6.52 -5.56
C ARG A 59 -19.12 -6.79 -4.53
N VAL A 60 -19.05 -7.92 -3.84
CA VAL A 60 -20.01 -8.26 -2.77
C VAL A 60 -19.98 -7.22 -1.66
N LEU A 61 -18.80 -6.79 -1.23
CA LEU A 61 -18.67 -5.79 -0.17
C LEU A 61 -19.17 -4.41 -0.62
N ILE A 62 -18.86 -4.01 -1.85
CA ILE A 62 -19.37 -2.74 -2.42
C ILE A 62 -20.91 -2.76 -2.53
N GLU A 63 -21.50 -3.84 -3.03
CA GLU A 63 -22.95 -4.00 -3.12
C GLU A 63 -23.62 -4.01 -1.73
N ALA A 64 -22.91 -4.47 -0.71
CA ALA A 64 -23.37 -4.39 0.68
C ALA A 64 -23.25 -2.99 1.31
N GLY A 65 -22.74 -2.00 0.57
CA GLY A 65 -22.64 -0.62 1.00
C GLY A 65 -21.33 -0.24 1.68
N TYR A 66 -20.33 -1.11 1.67
CA TYR A 66 -19.01 -0.83 2.24
C TYR A 66 -18.10 -0.07 1.28
N ARG A 67 -17.20 0.74 1.85
CA ARG A 67 -16.10 1.34 1.12
C ARG A 67 -14.91 0.40 1.16
N VAL A 68 -14.50 -0.07 -0.01
CA VAL A 68 -13.48 -1.11 -0.17
C VAL A 68 -12.25 -0.56 -0.87
N GLY A 69 -11.12 -0.59 -0.15
CA GLY A 69 -9.80 -0.33 -0.74
C GLY A 69 -9.22 -1.61 -1.33
N ARG A 70 -8.56 -1.48 -2.47
CA ARG A 70 -7.85 -2.57 -3.13
C ARG A 70 -6.42 -2.17 -3.45
N TYR A 71 -5.48 -2.97 -2.98
CA TYR A 71 -4.07 -2.84 -3.30
C TYR A 71 -3.58 -4.08 -4.03
N ILE A 72 -3.28 -3.93 -5.31
CA ILE A 72 -2.74 -4.98 -6.17
C ILE A 72 -1.55 -4.43 -6.96
N SER A 73 -0.37 -4.97 -6.73
CA SER A 73 0.86 -4.61 -7.43
C SER A 73 1.47 -5.86 -8.08
N PRO A 74 2.10 -5.73 -9.25
CA PRO A 74 2.26 -4.52 -10.06
C PRO A 74 1.01 -4.13 -10.87
N ALA A 75 0.98 -2.88 -11.35
CA ALA A 75 -0.01 -2.41 -12.31
C ALA A 75 0.15 -3.09 -13.67
N VAL A 76 -0.95 -3.29 -14.39
CA VAL A 76 -0.96 -3.87 -15.74
C VAL A 76 -0.95 -2.77 -16.80
N PHE A 77 -1.80 -1.77 -16.67
CA PHE A 77 -1.98 -0.71 -17.66
C PHE A 77 -1.59 0.68 -17.13
N ASP A 78 -2.18 1.09 -16.03
CA ASP A 78 -1.99 2.41 -15.42
C ASP A 78 -1.38 2.25 -14.02
N PRO A 79 -0.26 2.94 -13.70
CA PRO A 79 0.32 2.89 -12.35
C PRO A 79 -0.67 3.19 -11.22
N MET A 80 -1.66 4.04 -11.46
CA MET A 80 -2.64 4.42 -10.45
C MET A 80 -3.67 3.33 -10.14
N GLU A 81 -3.79 2.30 -10.99
CA GLU A 81 -4.69 1.17 -10.73
C GLU A 81 -4.26 0.27 -9.56
N VAL A 82 -3.02 0.42 -9.10
CA VAL A 82 -2.49 -0.29 -7.92
C VAL A 82 -3.33 0.02 -6.68
N TRP A 83 -3.80 1.25 -6.56
CA TRP A 83 -4.61 1.73 -5.43
C TRP A 83 -6.00 2.12 -5.92
N ARG A 84 -7.01 1.35 -5.52
CA ARG A 84 -8.41 1.61 -5.89
C ARG A 84 -9.29 1.70 -4.66
N ILE A 85 -10.31 2.54 -4.74
CA ILE A 85 -11.42 2.57 -3.78
C ILE A 85 -12.72 2.45 -4.57
N ASN A 86 -13.52 1.45 -4.24
CA ASN A 86 -14.79 1.16 -4.93
C ASN A 86 -14.63 1.18 -6.46
N LEU A 87 -13.63 0.46 -6.97
CA LEU A 87 -13.29 0.31 -8.39
C LEU A 87 -12.68 1.57 -9.07
N GLN A 88 -12.47 2.65 -8.33
CA GLN A 88 -11.86 3.86 -8.86
C GLN A 88 -10.40 3.96 -8.46
N SER A 89 -9.53 4.19 -9.46
CA SER A 89 -8.11 4.39 -9.23
C SER A 89 -7.82 5.69 -8.47
N MET A 90 -6.74 5.70 -7.70
CA MET A 90 -6.20 6.90 -7.06
C MET A 90 -5.95 8.00 -8.09
N SER A 91 -6.28 9.23 -7.78
CA SER A 91 -5.95 10.36 -8.64
C SER A 91 -4.47 10.75 -8.53
N HIS A 92 -3.97 11.50 -9.52
CA HIS A 92 -2.59 12.01 -9.48
C HIS A 92 -2.35 12.97 -8.30
N GLU A 93 -3.35 13.74 -7.92
CA GLU A 93 -3.28 14.65 -6.76
C GLU A 93 -3.21 13.86 -5.46
N GLU A 94 -4.08 12.87 -5.28
CA GLU A 94 -4.05 11.98 -4.12
C GLU A 94 -2.73 11.22 -4.02
N TYR A 95 -2.20 10.73 -5.14
CA TYR A 95 -0.90 10.08 -5.20
C TYR A 95 0.22 10.99 -4.70
N ALA A 96 0.24 12.24 -5.17
CA ALA A 96 1.26 13.21 -4.76
C ALA A 96 1.17 13.52 -3.25
N ASP A 97 -0.03 13.74 -2.74
CA ASP A 97 -0.25 14.06 -1.33
C ASP A 97 0.14 12.90 -0.40
N ILE A 98 -0.24 11.68 -0.76
CA ILE A 98 0.09 10.48 0.00
C ILE A 98 1.59 10.18 -0.07
N MET A 99 2.19 10.29 -1.25
CA MET A 99 3.63 10.10 -1.43
C MET A 99 4.44 11.09 -0.60
N GLU A 100 4.03 12.35 -0.53
CA GLU A 100 4.70 13.37 0.29
C GLU A 100 4.70 12.99 1.77
N GLN A 101 3.58 12.54 2.29
CA GLN A 101 3.46 12.10 3.69
C GLN A 101 4.36 10.89 3.98
N VAL A 102 4.35 9.89 3.08
CA VAL A 102 5.19 8.70 3.23
C VAL A 102 6.66 9.05 3.08
N LYS A 103 7.02 9.93 2.14
CA LYS A 103 8.39 10.43 2.01
C LYS A 103 8.87 11.10 3.30
N CYS A 104 8.07 11.95 3.91
CA CYS A 104 8.43 12.58 5.18
C CYS A 104 8.68 11.55 6.30
N ALA A 105 7.92 10.46 6.32
CA ALA A 105 8.15 9.36 7.26
C ALA A 105 9.47 8.63 6.96
N CYS A 106 9.78 8.36 5.69
CA CYS A 106 11.05 7.79 5.27
C CYS A 106 12.23 8.68 5.65
N ASP A 107 12.11 9.99 5.44
CA ASP A 107 13.15 10.95 5.81
C ASP A 107 13.43 10.93 7.32
N ARG A 108 12.39 10.86 8.16
CA ARG A 108 12.55 10.70 9.62
C ARG A 108 13.25 9.39 10.01
N MET A 109 12.97 8.30 9.30
CA MET A 109 13.67 7.03 9.53
C MET A 109 15.17 7.19 9.25
N VAL A 110 15.54 7.80 8.13
CA VAL A 110 16.93 8.03 7.74
C VAL A 110 17.62 8.97 8.74
N GLU A 111 16.97 10.02 9.21
CA GLU A 111 17.48 10.92 10.24
C GLU A 111 17.77 10.20 11.57
N LYS A 112 17.02 9.15 11.88
CA LYS A 112 17.23 8.27 13.04
C LYS A 112 18.31 7.20 12.80
N GLY A 113 18.97 7.19 11.65
CA GLY A 113 20.01 6.25 11.29
C GLY A 113 19.50 4.91 10.74
N MET A 114 18.22 4.82 10.39
CA MET A 114 17.66 3.65 9.74
C MET A 114 17.89 3.71 8.22
N GLU A 115 17.87 2.56 7.56
CA GLU A 115 17.94 2.51 6.11
C GLU A 115 16.61 3.00 5.49
N HIS A 116 16.72 3.59 4.31
CA HIS A 116 15.55 4.02 3.55
C HIS A 116 14.74 2.80 3.11
N PRO A 117 13.41 2.79 3.31
CA PRO A 117 12.55 1.71 2.84
C PRO A 117 12.63 1.49 1.34
N THR A 118 12.38 0.25 0.90
CA THR A 118 12.30 -0.11 -0.52
C THR A 118 11.06 0.51 -1.16
N ILE A 119 11.04 0.57 -2.50
CA ILE A 119 9.87 1.07 -3.23
C ILE A 119 8.61 0.27 -2.90
N PHE A 120 8.73 -1.04 -2.75
CA PHE A 120 7.61 -1.91 -2.39
C PHE A 120 7.03 -1.56 -1.00
N GLU A 121 7.88 -1.30 -0.02
CA GLU A 121 7.48 -0.87 1.32
C GLU A 121 6.84 0.51 1.29
N VAL A 122 7.39 1.44 0.50
CA VAL A 122 6.81 2.77 0.28
C VAL A 122 5.42 2.67 -0.32
N GLU A 123 5.24 1.90 -1.40
CA GLU A 123 3.94 1.72 -2.06
C GLU A 123 2.91 1.02 -1.17
N THR A 124 3.35 0.08 -0.34
CA THR A 124 2.49 -0.59 0.65
C THR A 124 2.04 0.38 1.74
N ALA A 125 2.96 1.17 2.28
CA ALA A 125 2.63 2.20 3.27
C ALA A 125 1.67 3.25 2.69
N MET A 126 1.86 3.63 1.42
CA MET A 126 0.92 4.51 0.70
C MET A 126 -0.48 3.92 0.66
N ALA A 127 -0.59 2.61 0.37
CA ALA A 127 -1.89 1.94 0.33
C ALA A 127 -2.61 2.05 1.68
N PHE A 128 -1.94 1.70 2.77
CA PHE A 128 -2.54 1.76 4.11
C PHE A 128 -2.90 3.19 4.50
N LEU A 129 -2.01 4.15 4.27
CA LEU A 129 -2.28 5.55 4.59
C LEU A 129 -3.47 6.11 3.79
N TYR A 130 -3.50 5.84 2.49
CA TYR A 130 -4.59 6.27 1.60
C TYR A 130 -5.94 5.70 2.03
N PHE A 131 -6.01 4.40 2.24
CA PHE A 131 -7.26 3.75 2.63
C PHE A 131 -7.70 4.15 4.04
N TYR A 132 -6.78 4.38 4.94
CA TYR A 132 -7.07 4.92 6.26
C TYR A 132 -7.67 6.33 6.19
N GLN A 133 -7.04 7.24 5.45
CA GLN A 133 -7.52 8.62 5.30
C GLN A 133 -8.86 8.70 4.58
N LYS A 134 -9.10 7.80 3.64
CA LYS A 134 -10.40 7.68 2.92
C LYS A 134 -11.45 6.91 3.70
N LYS A 135 -11.16 6.47 4.91
CA LYS A 135 -12.10 5.74 5.79
C LYS A 135 -12.69 4.50 5.13
N CYS A 136 -11.85 3.70 4.48
CA CYS A 136 -12.27 2.42 3.93
C CYS A 136 -12.67 1.46 5.05
N ASP A 137 -13.77 0.73 4.85
CA ASP A 137 -14.28 -0.27 5.79
C ASP A 137 -13.46 -1.55 5.71
N TYR A 138 -13.07 -1.95 4.51
CA TYR A 138 -12.28 -3.14 4.25
C TYR A 138 -11.17 -2.85 3.24
N LEU A 139 -10.03 -3.49 3.43
CA LEU A 139 -8.94 -3.53 2.46
C LEU A 139 -8.79 -4.93 1.87
N HIS A 140 -8.80 -5.01 0.57
CA HIS A 140 -8.41 -6.20 -0.17
C HIS A 140 -6.96 -6.03 -0.64
N VAL A 141 -6.07 -6.84 -0.08
CA VAL A 141 -4.66 -6.88 -0.44
C VAL A 141 -4.37 -8.17 -1.19
N HIS A 142 -3.88 -8.02 -2.41
CA HIS A 142 -3.48 -9.13 -3.25
C HIS A 142 -1.96 -9.25 -3.19
N ALA A 143 -1.46 -10.22 -2.45
CA ALA A 143 -0.02 -10.43 -2.34
C ALA A 143 0.48 -11.44 -3.37
N MET A 144 1.53 -11.09 -4.07
CA MET A 144 2.41 -12.07 -4.72
C MET A 144 3.16 -12.86 -3.65
N GLU A 145 3.64 -14.07 -3.96
CA GLU A 145 4.27 -14.99 -2.98
C GLU A 145 5.36 -14.35 -2.11
N GLN A 146 6.10 -13.39 -2.65
CA GLN A 146 7.12 -12.62 -1.92
C GLN A 146 6.55 -11.71 -0.83
N ASN A 147 5.25 -11.44 -0.86
CA ASN A 147 4.56 -10.48 0.02
C ASN A 147 3.69 -11.15 1.09
N VAL A 148 3.66 -12.48 1.14
CA VAL A 148 2.90 -13.24 2.14
C VAL A 148 3.39 -12.93 3.55
N GLN A 149 4.70 -12.74 3.73
CA GLN A 149 5.27 -12.40 5.02
C GLN A 149 4.86 -10.99 5.46
N LEU A 150 4.79 -10.03 4.52
CA LEU A 150 4.32 -8.68 4.79
C LEU A 150 2.86 -8.66 5.22
N GLY A 151 2.00 -9.39 4.50
CA GLY A 151 0.60 -9.54 4.86
C GLY A 151 0.41 -10.15 6.25
N ARG A 152 1.24 -11.12 6.62
CA ARG A 152 1.22 -11.74 7.96
C ARG A 152 1.70 -10.81 9.07
N ALA A 153 2.71 -9.99 8.81
CA ALA A 153 3.22 -9.03 9.79
C ALA A 153 2.22 -7.91 10.06
N LEU A 154 1.51 -7.46 9.02
CA LEU A 154 0.53 -6.38 9.10
C LEU A 154 -0.85 -6.85 9.55
N ALA A 155 -1.14 -8.14 9.43
CA ALA A 155 -2.41 -8.76 9.86
C ALA A 155 -2.36 -9.32 11.29
N LYS A 156 -1.38 -8.92 12.10
CA LYS A 156 -1.35 -9.23 13.54
C LYS A 156 -2.41 -8.39 14.27
N GLY A 157 -3.64 -8.73 14.08
CA GLY A 157 -4.78 -8.12 14.77
C GLY A 157 -5.92 -9.08 14.83
#